data_e0895dc932e8da200b6fcba2bb4d6190
#
_entry.id   e0895dc932e8da200b6fcba2bb4d6190
#
_cell.length_a   1.000
_cell.length_b   1.000
_cell.length_c   1.000
_cell.angle_alpha   90.00
_cell.angle_beta   90.00
_cell.angle_gamma   90.00
#
_symmetry.space_group_name_H-M   'P 1'
#
loop_
_entity.id
_entity.type
_entity.pdbx_description
1 polymer ?
#
loop_
_entity_poly.entity_id
_entity_poly.type
_entity_poly.pdbx_seq_one_letter_code
_entity_poly.pdbx_strand_id
1 'polypeptide(L)'
;MAIRHGNKTYLQILLDPNRAELLKEVAETKGMRPTAWIRDAVYKMLELHVPPDVYKAAASKDEAAWQASVRKRVEGRLKSRKQSGDSRDSGDI
;
A
#
# COMPACT_ATOMS: atom_id res chain seq x y z
N MET A 1 14.42 -8.70 4.29
CA MET A 1 14.95 -7.42 3.86
C MET A 1 13.83 -6.50 3.41
N ALA A 2 13.86 -5.27 3.82
CA ALA A 2 12.79 -4.32 3.51
C ALA A 2 13.24 -3.30 2.49
N ILE A 3 12.44 -3.10 1.47
CA ILE A 3 12.73 -2.13 0.41
C ILE A 3 11.55 -1.18 0.30
N ARG A 4 11.83 0.10 0.20
CA ARG A 4 10.79 1.08 0.04
C ARG A 4 10.19 1.03 -1.36
N HIS A 5 8.88 1.11 -1.43
CA HIS A 5 8.19 1.08 -2.69
C HIS A 5 7.10 2.14 -2.64
N GLY A 6 7.41 3.35 -3.07
CA GLY A 6 6.54 4.48 -2.88
C GLY A 6 6.45 4.80 -1.41
N ASN A 7 5.24 4.89 -0.89
CA ASN A 7 5.04 5.11 0.53
C ASN A 7 4.88 3.79 1.29
N LYS A 8 5.18 2.67 0.62
CA LYS A 8 5.08 1.34 1.23
C LYS A 8 6.44 0.71 1.34
N THR A 9 6.57 -0.21 2.28
CA THR A 9 7.78 -1.00 2.44
C THR A 9 7.55 -2.36 1.79
N TYR A 10 8.49 -2.76 0.96
CA TYR A 10 8.40 -4.04 0.26
C TYR A 10 9.06 -5.13 1.09
N LEU A 11 8.30 -6.15 1.40
CA LEU A 11 8.80 -7.32 2.12
C LEU A 11 8.59 -8.55 1.26
N GLN A 12 9.60 -9.40 1.21
CA GLN A 12 9.53 -10.62 0.42
C GLN A 12 9.27 -11.80 1.33
N ILE A 13 8.26 -12.60 1.00
CA ILE A 13 7.89 -13.76 1.78
C ILE A 13 7.87 -14.98 0.88
N LEU A 14 8.46 -16.06 1.38
CA LEU A 14 8.43 -17.34 0.66
C LEU A 14 7.50 -18.28 1.40
N LEU A 15 6.64 -18.95 0.65
CA LEU A 15 5.70 -19.91 1.20
C LEU A 15 5.93 -21.27 0.54
N ASP A 16 5.68 -22.32 1.31
CA ASP A 16 5.73 -23.66 0.75
C ASP A 16 4.62 -23.81 -0.30
N PRO A 17 4.88 -24.59 -1.37
CA PRO A 17 3.96 -24.59 -2.51
C PRO A 17 2.53 -24.99 -2.18
N ASN A 18 2.34 -26.02 -1.36
CA ASN A 18 0.98 -26.48 -1.10
C ASN A 18 0.20 -25.48 -0.26
N ARG A 19 0.87 -24.86 0.71
CA ARG A 19 0.20 -23.84 1.51
C ARG A 19 -0.03 -22.56 0.70
N ALA A 20 0.85 -22.29 -0.26
CA ALA A 20 0.63 -21.17 -1.14
C ALA A 20 -0.61 -21.37 -1.99
N GLU A 21 -0.86 -22.61 -2.42
CA GLU A 21 -2.07 -22.91 -3.18
C GLU A 21 -3.33 -22.70 -2.34
N LEU A 22 -3.28 -23.13 -1.08
CA LEU A 22 -4.41 -22.88 -0.19
C LEU A 22 -4.68 -21.41 -0.02
N LEU A 23 -3.62 -20.62 0.09
CA LEU A 23 -3.75 -19.18 0.21
C LEU A 23 -4.45 -18.58 -1.01
N LYS A 24 -4.03 -19.01 -2.18
CA LYS A 24 -4.64 -18.51 -3.41
C LYS A 24 -6.13 -18.86 -3.48
N GLU A 25 -6.48 -20.08 -3.08
CA GLU A 25 -7.87 -20.50 -3.09
C GLU A 25 -8.72 -19.68 -2.13
N VAL A 26 -8.20 -19.46 -0.93
CA VAL A 26 -8.95 -18.69 0.06
C VAL A 26 -9.14 -17.24 -0.41
N ALA A 27 -8.07 -16.65 -0.92
CA ALA A 27 -8.16 -15.28 -1.41
C ALA A 27 -9.16 -15.17 -2.55
N GLU A 28 -9.17 -16.16 -3.44
CA GLU A 28 -10.07 -16.17 -4.57
C GLU A 28 -11.53 -16.23 -4.11
N THR A 29 -11.84 -17.06 -3.11
CA THR A 29 -13.20 -17.13 -2.60
C THR A 29 -13.66 -15.83 -1.99
N LYS A 30 -12.73 -14.99 -1.56
CA LYS A 30 -13.06 -13.70 -0.99
C LYS A 30 -12.96 -12.56 -2.00
N GLY A 31 -12.70 -12.89 -3.25
CA GLY A 31 -12.57 -11.88 -4.29
C GLY A 31 -11.39 -10.96 -4.10
N MET A 32 -10.32 -11.47 -3.49
CA MET A 32 -9.14 -10.66 -3.18
C MET A 32 -7.91 -11.23 -3.85
N ARG A 33 -6.94 -10.36 -4.08
CA ARG A 33 -5.63 -10.85 -4.50
C ARG A 33 -4.94 -11.50 -3.30
N PRO A 34 -4.12 -12.53 -3.53
CA PRO A 34 -3.43 -13.18 -2.43
C PRO A 34 -2.58 -12.21 -1.59
N THR A 35 -1.90 -11.27 -2.24
CA THR A 35 -1.06 -10.32 -1.50
C THR A 35 -1.90 -9.37 -0.65
N ALA A 36 -3.08 -8.99 -1.12
CA ALA A 36 -3.97 -8.13 -0.34
C ALA A 36 -4.49 -8.88 0.87
N TRP A 37 -4.83 -10.16 0.68
CA TRP A 37 -5.30 -10.98 1.77
C TRP A 37 -4.21 -11.17 2.83
N ILE A 38 -2.97 -11.36 2.38
CA ILE A 38 -1.84 -11.49 3.31
C ILE A 38 -1.66 -10.21 4.10
N ARG A 39 -1.75 -9.06 3.44
CA ARG A 39 -1.58 -7.78 4.14
C ARG A 39 -2.61 -7.62 5.24
N ASP A 40 -3.86 -7.93 4.93
CA ASP A 40 -4.92 -7.85 5.92
C ASP A 40 -4.65 -8.78 7.09
N ALA A 41 -4.19 -9.99 6.80
CA ALA A 41 -3.90 -10.97 7.85
C ALA A 41 -2.76 -10.48 8.74
N VAL A 42 -1.71 -9.91 8.14
CA VAL A 42 -0.58 -9.40 8.90
C VAL A 42 -1.01 -8.25 9.79
N TYR A 43 -1.85 -7.36 9.27
CA TYR A 43 -2.32 -6.23 10.07
C TYR A 43 -3.14 -6.72 11.26
N LYS A 44 -3.96 -7.72 11.06
CA LYS A 44 -4.73 -8.30 12.17
C LYS A 44 -3.83 -8.94 13.20
N MET A 45 -2.78 -9.62 12.74
CA MET A 45 -1.82 -10.21 13.67
C MET A 45 -1.11 -9.14 14.49
N LEU A 46 -0.76 -8.04 13.84
CA LEU A 46 -0.11 -6.93 14.55
C LEU A 46 -1.03 -6.36 15.62
N GLU A 47 -2.31 -6.23 15.30
CA GLU A 47 -3.27 -5.73 16.29
C GLU A 47 -3.32 -6.62 17.53
N LEU A 48 -3.12 -7.91 17.33
CA LEU A 48 -3.16 -8.85 18.44
C LEU A 48 -1.87 -8.87 19.26
N HIS A 49 -0.75 -8.49 18.65
CA HIS A 49 0.55 -8.69 19.27
C HIS A 49 1.23 -7.41 19.75
N VAL A 50 0.71 -6.24 19.39
CA VAL A 50 1.28 -4.99 19.89
C VAL A 50 0.21 -4.25 20.68
N PRO A 51 0.62 -3.37 21.60
CA PRO A 51 -0.36 -2.58 22.35
C PRO A 51 -1.23 -1.74 21.41
N PRO A 52 -2.51 -1.57 21.73
CA PRO A 52 -3.42 -0.84 20.85
C PRO A 52 -2.97 0.58 20.52
N ASP A 53 -2.39 1.28 21.49
CA ASP A 53 -1.93 2.64 21.24
C ASP A 53 -0.73 2.67 20.29
N VAL A 54 0.12 1.65 20.37
CA VAL A 54 1.25 1.55 19.46
C VAL A 54 0.77 1.28 18.03
N TYR A 55 -0.17 0.36 17.87
CA TYR A 55 -0.71 0.06 16.56
C TYR A 55 -1.42 1.26 15.97
N LYS A 56 -2.22 1.94 16.77
CA LYS A 56 -2.95 3.12 16.33
C LYS A 56 -2.01 4.23 15.88
N ALA A 57 -0.94 4.44 16.63
CA ALA A 57 0.04 5.46 16.28
C ALA A 57 0.70 5.15 14.94
N ALA A 58 1.04 3.88 14.73
CA ALA A 58 1.65 3.47 13.47
C ALA A 58 0.69 3.64 12.32
N ALA A 59 -0.57 3.23 12.50
CA ALA A 59 -1.58 3.35 11.47
C ALA A 59 -1.83 4.81 11.11
N SER A 60 -1.84 5.68 12.11
CA SER A 60 -2.04 7.11 11.87
C SER A 60 -0.90 7.71 11.06
N LYS A 61 0.33 7.29 11.37
CA LYS A 61 1.49 7.78 10.62
C LYS A 61 1.42 7.31 9.17
N ASP A 62 1.02 6.06 8.97
CA ASP A 62 0.89 5.53 7.62
C ASP A 62 -0.19 6.28 6.84
N GLU A 63 -1.30 6.55 7.48
CA GLU A 63 -2.39 7.28 6.85
C GLU A 63 -1.95 8.68 6.46
N ALA A 64 -1.24 9.37 7.35
CA ALA A 64 -0.75 10.71 7.08
C ALA A 64 0.24 10.71 5.92
N ALA A 65 1.11 9.71 5.89
CA ALA A 65 2.09 9.61 4.81
C ALA A 65 1.40 9.35 3.48
N TRP A 66 0.37 8.51 3.48
CA TRP A 66 -0.37 8.23 2.27
C TRP A 66 -1.09 9.47 1.76
N GLN A 67 -1.71 10.22 2.66
CA GLN A 67 -2.42 11.43 2.28
C GLN A 67 -1.47 12.49 1.75
N ALA A 68 -0.30 12.62 2.37
CA ALA A 68 0.71 13.56 1.89
C ALA A 68 1.17 13.18 0.49
N SER A 69 1.32 11.89 0.25
CA SER A 69 1.74 11.39 -1.05
C SER A 69 0.70 11.70 -2.13
N VAL A 70 -0.56 11.49 -1.80
CA VAL A 70 -1.65 11.78 -2.73
C VAL A 70 -1.73 13.27 -3.02
N ARG A 71 -1.62 14.09 -1.97
CA ARG A 71 -1.68 15.54 -2.14
C ARG A 71 -0.55 16.04 -3.02
N LYS A 72 0.63 15.50 -2.82
CA LYS A 72 1.77 15.87 -3.62
C LYS A 72 1.55 15.57 -5.10
N ARG A 73 0.98 14.42 -5.39
CA ARG A 73 0.71 14.05 -6.78
C ARG A 73 -0.32 14.97 -7.41
N VAL A 74 -1.34 15.32 -6.67
CA VAL A 74 -2.38 16.23 -7.18
C VAL A 74 -1.80 17.61 -7.44
N GLU A 75 -1.01 18.11 -6.49
CA GLU A 75 -0.39 19.42 -6.65
C GLU A 75 0.56 19.45 -7.84
N GLY A 76 1.32 18.41 -8.00
CA GLY A 76 2.22 18.30 -9.14
C GLY A 76 1.48 18.34 -10.46
N ARG A 77 0.36 17.66 -10.50
CA ARG A 77 -0.47 17.63 -11.69
C ARG A 77 -1.05 18.99 -12.01
N LEU A 78 -1.55 19.67 -11.01
CA LEU A 78 -2.11 21.00 -11.18
C LEU A 78 -1.05 22.01 -11.61
N LYS A 79 0.11 21.92 -11.01
CA LYS A 79 1.22 22.78 -11.36
C LYS A 79 1.63 22.59 -12.79
N SER A 80 1.75 21.38 -13.21
CA SER A 80 2.13 21.05 -14.57
C SER A 80 1.15 21.63 -15.56
N ARG A 81 -0.12 21.48 -15.27
CA ARG A 81 -1.16 22.00 -16.15
C ARG A 81 -1.12 23.50 -16.26
N LYS A 82 -0.90 24.16 -15.14
CA LYS A 82 -0.84 25.61 -15.10
C LYS A 82 0.34 26.12 -15.90
N GLN A 83 1.47 25.51 -15.72
CA GLN A 83 2.67 25.99 -16.39
C GLN A 83 2.64 25.77 -17.86
N SER A 84 2.21 24.63 -18.29
CA SER A 84 2.30 24.33 -19.68
C SER A 84 1.32 25.12 -20.48
N GLY A 85 0.26 25.54 -19.89
CA GLY A 85 -0.68 26.20 -20.73
C GLY A 85 -0.99 25.39 -21.93
N ASP A 86 -0.26 24.55 -22.28
CA ASP A 86 -0.56 23.76 -23.36
C ASP A 86 -0.26 22.38 -23.03
N SER A 87 -0.20 22.08 -22.92
CA SER A 87 0.02 21.07 -22.83
C SER A 87 -0.11 20.05 -22.80
N ARG A 88 0.07 19.94 -23.12
CA ARG A 88 0.13 18.98 -23.26
C ARG A 88 0.48 18.08 -22.82
N ASP A 89 0.58 18.02 -22.64
CA ASP A 89 1.00 17.20 -22.33
C ASP A 89 1.19 16.59 -21.69
N SER A 90 1.16 16.54 -21.60
CA SER A 90 1.46 15.93 -21.06
C SER A 90 1.51 15.21 -20.49
N GLY A 91 1.47 14.90 -20.59
CA GLY A 91 1.48 14.13 -20.08
C GLY A 91 1.62 13.58 -19.35
N ASP A 92 1.62 13.65 -19.09
CA ASP A 92 1.78 13.13 -18.38
C ASP A 92 1.61 12.73 -17.72
N ILE A 93 1.76 12.47 -17.71
CA ILE A 93 1.61 12.00 -17.11
C ILE A 93 1.43 11.88 -16.63
#